data_d311a6a862ec35b94dcbda4fe48b0ba0
#
_entry.id   d311a6a862ec35b94dcbda4fe48b0ba0
#
_cell.length_a   1.000
_cell.length_b   1.000
_cell.length_c   1.000
_cell.angle_alpha   90.00
_cell.angle_beta   90.00
_cell.angle_gamma   90.00
#
_symmetry.space_group_name_H-M   'P 1'
#
loop_
_entity.id
_entity.type
_entity.pdbx_description
1 polymer ?
#
loop_
_entity_poly.entity_id
_entity_poly.type
_entity_poly.pdbx_seq_one_letter_code
_entity_poly.pdbx_strand_id
1 'polypeptide(L)'
;MNGTVDPAFTTDVFVHVRIVMGTVIGLGITRLLLGVAGLVQHATRARLSLIHLLWCLSILIELVLFWWWEFELRGLQHWSFGIFAFLIGYSITLFLLAALLFPDKLDEYQGYEDFFLKRRHWFFALFGATFVLDALDSLVKGQPYFDQLGIGYLIQVPVGLVLAITAIFVADRRFHLGLVLAHLGYQLWWVSLLFDTPAIPTIVG
;
A
#
# COMPACT_ATOMS: atom_id res chain seq x y z
N MET A 1 -5.26 39.90 -2.71
CA MET A 1 -5.31 39.40 -4.10
C MET A 1 -5.65 37.92 -4.02
N ASN A 2 -6.94 37.57 -4.10
CA ASN A 2 -7.37 36.18 -4.19
C ASN A 2 -7.18 35.72 -5.63
N GLY A 3 -5.98 35.22 -5.93
CA GLY A 3 -5.73 34.57 -7.20
C GLY A 3 -6.48 33.22 -7.20
N THR A 4 -7.60 33.15 -7.90
CA THR A 4 -8.23 31.88 -8.24
C THR A 4 -7.23 31.10 -9.08
N VAL A 5 -6.75 29.97 -8.55
CA VAL A 5 -5.84 29.07 -9.29
C VAL A 5 -6.63 28.55 -10.49
N ASP A 6 -6.02 28.60 -11.68
CA ASP A 6 -6.63 28.10 -12.92
C ASP A 6 -6.96 26.60 -12.75
N PRO A 7 -8.21 26.17 -12.90
CA PRO A 7 -8.59 24.76 -12.80
C PRO A 7 -7.83 23.85 -13.80
N ALA A 8 -7.46 24.38 -14.97
CA ALA A 8 -6.66 23.64 -15.95
C ALA A 8 -5.27 23.32 -15.38
N PHE A 9 -4.63 24.28 -14.73
CA PHE A 9 -3.30 24.10 -14.13
C PHE A 9 -3.32 23.03 -13.02
N THR A 10 -4.32 23.03 -12.15
CA THR A 10 -4.44 22.00 -11.09
C THR A 10 -4.64 20.61 -11.67
N THR A 11 -5.41 20.49 -12.75
CA THR A 11 -5.61 19.22 -13.47
C THR A 11 -4.32 18.72 -14.09
N ASP A 12 -3.54 19.57 -14.73
CA ASP A 12 -2.26 19.20 -15.34
C ASP A 12 -1.24 18.73 -14.30
N VAL A 13 -1.14 19.42 -13.17
CA VAL A 13 -0.28 18.99 -12.04
C VAL A 13 -0.71 17.64 -11.51
N PHE A 14 -2.00 17.41 -11.29
CA PHE A 14 -2.53 16.13 -10.84
C PHE A 14 -2.15 14.98 -11.78
N VAL A 15 -2.33 15.16 -13.09
CA VAL A 15 -1.96 14.15 -14.10
C VAL A 15 -0.47 13.88 -14.07
N HIS A 16 0.37 14.91 -13.97
CA HIS A 16 1.82 14.76 -13.89
C HIS A 16 2.25 13.96 -12.65
N VAL A 17 1.72 14.30 -11.47
CA VAL A 17 2.00 13.60 -10.23
C VAL A 17 1.60 12.13 -10.32
N ARG A 18 0.39 11.84 -10.83
CA ARG A 18 -0.10 10.47 -11.03
C ARG A 18 0.77 9.63 -11.96
N ILE A 19 1.33 10.21 -13.01
CA ILE A 19 2.24 9.48 -13.90
C ILE A 19 3.49 9.04 -13.13
N VAL A 20 4.10 9.91 -12.33
CA VAL A 20 5.29 9.57 -11.55
C VAL A 20 4.98 8.52 -10.49
N MET A 21 3.91 8.71 -9.71
CA MET A 21 3.45 7.73 -8.72
C MET A 21 3.17 6.37 -9.37
N GLY A 22 2.41 6.36 -10.47
CA GLY A 22 2.07 5.15 -11.20
C GLY A 22 3.29 4.42 -11.75
N THR A 23 4.33 5.14 -12.13
CA THR A 23 5.60 4.53 -12.53
C THR A 23 6.23 3.78 -11.35
N VAL A 24 6.31 4.39 -10.16
CA VAL A 24 6.88 3.77 -8.96
C VAL A 24 6.05 2.57 -8.51
N ILE A 25 4.73 2.71 -8.45
CA ILE A 25 3.80 1.62 -8.09
C ILE A 25 3.88 0.48 -9.11
N GLY A 26 3.93 0.80 -10.41
CA GLY A 26 4.10 -0.19 -11.48
C GLY A 26 5.39 -1.01 -11.35
N LEU A 27 6.48 -0.40 -10.91
CA LEU A 27 7.72 -1.12 -10.58
C LEU A 27 7.53 -2.07 -9.39
N GLY A 28 6.77 -1.67 -8.36
CA GLY A 28 6.42 -2.54 -7.23
C GLY A 28 5.60 -3.75 -7.65
N ILE A 29 4.55 -3.53 -8.44
CA ILE A 29 3.72 -4.60 -9.02
C ILE A 29 4.59 -5.53 -9.88
N THR A 30 5.43 -4.98 -10.75
CA THR A 30 6.35 -5.76 -11.59
C THR A 30 7.28 -6.63 -10.76
N ARG A 31 7.84 -6.08 -9.67
CA ARG A 31 8.73 -6.85 -8.77
C ARG A 31 8.02 -8.04 -8.13
N LEU A 32 6.77 -7.86 -7.65
CA LEU A 32 5.94 -8.93 -7.11
C LEU A 32 5.61 -10.00 -8.15
N LEU A 33 5.15 -9.58 -9.32
CA LEU A 33 4.76 -10.52 -10.39
C LEU A 33 5.94 -11.32 -10.91
N LEU A 34 7.12 -10.71 -11.09
CA LEU A 34 8.35 -11.41 -11.46
C LEU A 34 8.80 -12.39 -10.37
N GLY A 35 8.66 -12.00 -9.09
CA GLY A 35 8.93 -12.88 -7.97
C GLY A 35 8.04 -14.12 -7.97
N VAL A 36 6.72 -13.93 -8.12
CA VAL A 36 5.74 -15.02 -8.21
C VAL A 36 5.98 -15.89 -9.46
N ALA A 37 6.27 -15.28 -10.62
CA ALA A 37 6.62 -16.03 -11.83
C ALA A 37 7.86 -16.91 -11.62
N GLY A 38 8.89 -16.41 -10.92
CA GLY A 38 10.07 -17.18 -10.55
C GLY A 38 9.74 -18.39 -9.67
N LEU A 39 8.78 -18.26 -8.72
CA LEU A 39 8.32 -19.39 -7.91
C LEU A 39 7.66 -20.46 -8.75
N VAL A 40 6.85 -20.09 -9.73
CA VAL A 40 6.18 -21.04 -10.64
C VAL A 40 7.21 -21.73 -11.54
N GLN A 41 8.18 -21.00 -12.09
CA GLN A 41 9.20 -21.52 -12.99
C GLN A 41 10.17 -22.49 -12.28
N HIS A 42 10.44 -22.26 -10.99
CA HIS A 42 11.42 -23.02 -10.19
C HIS A 42 10.82 -23.68 -8.96
N ALA A 43 9.59 -24.20 -9.08
CA ALA A 43 8.79 -24.74 -7.98
C ALA A 43 9.50 -25.86 -7.18
N THR A 44 10.39 -26.64 -7.81
CA THR A 44 11.16 -27.71 -7.16
C THR A 44 12.31 -27.20 -6.28
N ARG A 45 12.83 -26.00 -6.54
CA ARG A 45 13.90 -25.36 -5.76
C ARG A 45 13.37 -24.40 -4.70
N ALA A 46 12.18 -23.83 -4.94
CA ALA A 46 11.56 -22.92 -4.02
C ALA A 46 10.82 -23.70 -2.92
N ARG A 47 11.28 -23.57 -1.66
CA ARG A 47 10.46 -24.00 -0.52
C ARG A 47 9.39 -22.93 -0.30
N LEU A 48 8.22 -23.19 -0.89
CA LEU A 48 7.07 -22.27 -0.84
C LEU A 48 6.61 -22.06 0.61
N SER A 49 6.23 -20.86 0.92
CA SER A 49 5.61 -20.49 2.19
C SER A 49 4.25 -19.86 1.96
N LEU A 50 3.23 -20.40 2.62
CA LEU A 50 1.89 -19.84 2.56
C LEU A 50 1.86 -18.41 3.11
N ILE A 51 2.55 -18.14 4.22
CA ILE A 51 2.62 -16.80 4.83
C ILE A 51 3.20 -15.80 3.84
N HIS A 52 4.32 -16.17 3.19
CA HIS A 52 4.98 -15.31 2.21
C HIS A 52 4.07 -15.01 1.01
N LEU A 53 3.40 -16.03 0.44
CA LEU A 53 2.48 -15.86 -0.70
C LEU A 53 1.26 -15.00 -0.34
N LEU A 54 0.72 -15.17 0.86
CA LEU A 54 -0.39 -14.34 1.34
C LEU A 54 0.04 -12.88 1.51
N TRP A 55 1.26 -12.60 2.00
CA TRP A 55 1.79 -11.24 2.03
C TRP A 55 2.05 -10.67 0.64
N CYS A 56 2.53 -11.49 -0.31
CA CYS A 56 2.67 -11.04 -1.70
C CYS A 56 1.31 -10.63 -2.29
N LEU A 57 0.25 -11.42 -2.06
CA LEU A 57 -1.11 -11.09 -2.47
C LEU A 57 -1.62 -9.82 -1.77
N SER A 58 -1.43 -9.72 -0.47
CA SER A 58 -1.86 -8.57 0.31
C SER A 58 -1.20 -7.27 -0.18
N ILE A 59 0.12 -7.27 -0.39
CA ILE A 59 0.83 -6.08 -0.88
C ILE A 59 0.46 -5.77 -2.34
N LEU A 60 0.18 -6.77 -3.17
CA LEU A 60 -0.34 -6.53 -4.52
C LEU A 60 -1.70 -5.81 -4.48
N ILE A 61 -2.62 -6.26 -3.62
CA ILE A 61 -3.92 -5.60 -3.41
C ILE A 61 -3.70 -4.16 -2.90
N GLU A 62 -2.79 -3.97 -1.94
CA GLU A 62 -2.46 -2.65 -1.39
C GLU A 62 -1.98 -1.67 -2.47
N LEU A 63 -1.08 -2.10 -3.35
CA LEU A 63 -0.58 -1.28 -4.46
C LEU A 63 -1.71 -0.87 -5.42
N VAL A 64 -2.65 -1.78 -5.70
CA VAL A 64 -3.81 -1.51 -6.56
C VAL A 64 -4.79 -0.56 -5.87
N LEU A 65 -5.09 -0.78 -4.58
CA LEU A 65 -5.99 0.07 -3.81
C LEU A 65 -5.41 1.47 -3.62
N PHE A 66 -4.11 1.60 -3.30
CA PHE A 66 -3.43 2.89 -3.25
C PHE A 66 -3.64 3.67 -4.55
N TRP A 67 -3.36 3.04 -5.72
CA TRP A 67 -3.59 3.67 -7.02
C TRP A 67 -5.03 4.14 -7.23
N TRP A 68 -6.00 3.39 -6.72
CA TRP A 68 -7.42 3.74 -6.80
C TRP A 68 -7.75 4.93 -5.91
N TRP A 69 -7.35 4.91 -4.66
CA TRP A 69 -7.65 5.99 -3.71
C TRP A 69 -7.02 7.33 -4.05
N GLU A 70 -5.92 7.31 -4.80
CA GLU A 70 -5.26 8.52 -5.27
C GLU A 70 -6.07 9.30 -6.33
N PHE A 71 -7.19 8.77 -6.79
CA PHE A 71 -8.14 9.54 -7.58
C PHE A 71 -8.73 10.74 -6.83
N GLU A 72 -8.84 10.66 -5.52
CA GLU A 72 -9.37 11.75 -4.67
C GLU A 72 -8.48 13.00 -4.70
N LEU A 73 -7.20 12.88 -5.00
CA LEU A 73 -6.28 14.01 -5.19
C LEU A 73 -6.67 14.97 -6.32
N ARG A 74 -7.58 14.54 -7.22
CA ARG A 74 -8.10 15.42 -8.28
C ARG A 74 -8.85 16.64 -7.71
N GLY A 75 -9.38 16.52 -6.49
CA GLY A 75 -10.07 17.60 -5.79
C GLY A 75 -9.14 18.61 -5.12
N LEU A 76 -7.83 18.34 -5.09
CA LEU A 76 -6.85 19.17 -4.41
C LEU A 76 -6.66 20.49 -5.13
N GLN A 77 -6.97 21.60 -4.45
CA GLN A 77 -6.91 22.95 -5.01
C GLN A 77 -5.50 23.56 -4.99
N HIS A 78 -4.67 23.14 -4.04
CA HIS A 78 -3.35 23.73 -3.82
C HIS A 78 -2.28 22.64 -3.84
N TRP A 79 -1.51 22.64 -4.92
CA TRP A 79 -0.34 21.75 -5.05
C TRP A 79 0.92 22.45 -4.57
N SER A 80 1.73 21.75 -3.80
CA SER A 80 3.05 22.20 -3.39
C SER A 80 4.10 21.12 -3.67
N PHE A 81 5.36 21.51 -3.75
CA PHE A 81 6.45 20.55 -3.84
C PHE A 81 6.49 19.60 -2.64
N GLY A 82 6.07 20.06 -1.44
CA GLY A 82 5.98 19.22 -0.25
C GLY A 82 4.96 18.09 -0.41
N ILE A 83 3.77 18.38 -0.94
CA ILE A 83 2.75 17.35 -1.25
C ILE A 83 3.27 16.38 -2.31
N PHE A 84 3.86 16.88 -3.40
CA PHE A 84 4.48 16.04 -4.41
C PHE A 84 5.53 15.09 -3.83
N ALA A 85 6.50 15.64 -3.06
CA ALA A 85 7.57 14.85 -2.45
C ALA A 85 7.03 13.81 -1.45
N PHE A 86 5.99 14.16 -0.67
CA PHE A 86 5.30 13.25 0.24
C PHE A 86 4.68 12.06 -0.52
N LEU A 87 3.90 12.32 -1.57
CA LEU A 87 3.23 11.28 -2.36
C LEU A 87 4.24 10.34 -3.05
N ILE A 88 5.34 10.91 -3.58
CA ILE A 88 6.42 10.09 -4.14
C ILE A 88 7.10 9.27 -3.05
N GLY A 89 7.36 9.84 -1.87
CA GLY A 89 7.92 9.12 -0.72
C GLY A 89 7.02 7.97 -0.26
N TYR A 90 5.70 8.18 -0.24
CA TYR A 90 4.73 7.13 0.06
C TYR A 90 4.78 6.01 -1.00
N SER A 91 4.74 6.37 -2.28
CA SER A 91 4.86 5.40 -3.38
C SER A 91 6.16 4.59 -3.32
N ILE A 92 7.29 5.22 -2.97
CA ILE A 92 8.58 4.55 -2.76
C ILE A 92 8.50 3.59 -1.56
N THR A 93 7.83 3.96 -0.48
CA THR A 93 7.65 3.09 0.70
C THR A 93 6.89 1.82 0.32
N LEU A 94 5.82 1.94 -0.46
CA LEU A 94 5.06 0.81 -0.98
C LEU A 94 5.89 -0.06 -1.95
N PHE A 95 6.69 0.56 -2.82
CA PHE A 95 7.64 -0.16 -3.67
C PHE A 95 8.65 -0.96 -2.84
N LEU A 96 9.25 -0.36 -1.83
CA LEU A 96 10.21 -1.03 -0.95
C LEU A 96 9.57 -2.19 -0.20
N LEU A 97 8.34 -2.03 0.25
CA LEU A 97 7.56 -3.09 0.91
C LEU A 97 7.36 -4.29 -0.03
N ALA A 98 7.04 -4.04 -1.30
CA ALA A 98 6.94 -5.08 -2.33
C ALA A 98 8.32 -5.73 -2.63
N ALA A 99 9.37 -4.92 -2.71
CA ALA A 99 10.73 -5.40 -2.99
C ALA A 99 11.28 -6.30 -1.88
N LEU A 100 10.94 -6.02 -0.62
CA LEU A 100 11.38 -6.82 0.53
C LEU A 100 10.78 -8.24 0.58
N LEU A 101 9.76 -8.54 -0.21
CA LEU A 101 9.16 -9.87 -0.24
C LEU A 101 9.99 -10.88 -1.04
N PHE A 102 10.83 -10.44 -1.95
CA PHE A 102 11.64 -11.33 -2.77
C PHE A 102 13.14 -11.00 -2.65
N PRO A 103 13.94 -11.91 -2.04
CA PRO A 103 15.38 -11.74 -1.99
C PRO A 103 16.01 -11.94 -3.38
N ASP A 104 17.13 -11.30 -3.63
CA ASP A 104 17.89 -11.51 -4.87
C ASP A 104 18.56 -12.90 -4.87
N LYS A 105 18.91 -13.42 -3.69
CA LYS A 105 19.48 -14.77 -3.51
C LYS A 105 18.81 -15.46 -2.33
N LEU A 106 18.35 -16.69 -2.55
CA LEU A 106 17.69 -17.51 -1.54
C LEU A 106 18.67 -18.48 -0.83
N ASP A 107 19.90 -18.60 -1.32
CA ASP A 107 20.87 -19.60 -0.87
C ASP A 107 21.26 -19.48 0.62
N GLU A 108 21.10 -18.27 1.19
CA GLU A 108 21.38 -17.97 2.60
C GLU A 108 20.23 -18.38 3.54
N TYR A 109 19.11 -18.84 2.99
CA TYR A 109 17.87 -19.14 3.72
C TYR A 109 17.40 -20.56 3.46
N GLN A 110 16.67 -21.13 4.45
CA GLN A 110 16.08 -22.46 4.30
C GLN A 110 14.84 -22.46 3.39
N GLY A 111 14.42 -21.32 2.88
CA GLY A 111 13.28 -21.08 2.02
C GLY A 111 12.64 -19.74 2.29
N TYR A 112 11.52 -19.46 1.62
CA TYR A 112 10.83 -18.15 1.72
C TYR A 112 10.24 -17.86 3.10
N GLU A 113 9.85 -18.88 3.88
CA GLU A 113 9.37 -18.68 5.24
C GLU A 113 10.50 -18.21 6.17
N ASP A 114 11.65 -18.88 6.12
CA ASP A 114 12.83 -18.52 6.91
C ASP A 114 13.34 -17.11 6.53
N PHE A 115 13.36 -16.80 5.23
CA PHE A 115 13.67 -15.46 4.73
C PHE A 115 12.73 -14.42 5.33
N PHE A 116 11.41 -14.62 5.17
CA PHE A 116 10.40 -13.66 5.65
C PHE A 116 10.50 -13.45 7.16
N LEU A 117 10.58 -14.53 7.95
CA LEU A 117 10.66 -14.43 9.41
C LEU A 117 11.95 -13.78 9.89
N LYS A 118 13.10 -14.01 9.23
CA LYS A 118 14.38 -13.35 9.54
C LYS A 118 14.39 -11.86 9.18
N ARG A 119 13.67 -11.47 8.13
CA ARG A 119 13.61 -10.08 7.65
C ARG A 119 12.34 -9.34 8.09
N ARG A 120 11.46 -9.97 8.88
CA ARG A 120 10.16 -9.42 9.31
C ARG A 120 10.23 -8.01 9.90
N HIS A 121 11.30 -7.68 10.63
CA HIS A 121 11.44 -6.37 11.27
C HIS A 121 11.53 -5.23 10.23
N TRP A 122 12.21 -5.42 9.11
CA TRP A 122 12.26 -4.44 8.04
C TRP A 122 10.90 -4.34 7.33
N PHE A 123 10.30 -5.50 7.04
CA PHE A 123 8.99 -5.55 6.40
C PHE A 123 7.93 -4.84 7.27
N PHE A 124 7.82 -5.20 8.54
CA PHE A 124 6.80 -4.63 9.41
C PHE A 124 7.11 -3.19 9.86
N ALA A 125 8.36 -2.75 9.84
CA ALA A 125 8.70 -1.34 10.03
C ALA A 125 8.14 -0.49 8.88
N LEU A 126 8.35 -0.90 7.62
CA LEU A 126 7.77 -0.22 6.46
C LEU A 126 6.24 -0.38 6.41
N PHE A 127 5.72 -1.57 6.72
CA PHE A 127 4.28 -1.81 6.79
C PHE A 127 3.61 -0.94 7.86
N GLY A 128 4.22 -0.79 9.03
CA GLY A 128 3.75 0.15 10.07
C GLY A 128 3.82 1.60 9.60
N ALA A 129 4.87 1.98 8.86
CA ALA A 129 5.00 3.33 8.30
C ALA A 129 3.86 3.64 7.29
N THR A 130 3.34 2.64 6.55
CA THR A 130 2.21 2.89 5.62
C THR A 130 0.96 3.37 6.34
N PHE A 131 0.65 2.90 7.56
CA PHE A 131 -0.49 3.41 8.34
C PHE A 131 -0.34 4.89 8.71
N VAL A 132 0.88 5.33 9.01
CA VAL A 132 1.15 6.74 9.30
C VAL A 132 1.06 7.57 8.02
N LEU A 133 1.64 7.08 6.92
CA LEU A 133 1.59 7.76 5.63
C LEU A 133 0.16 7.85 5.09
N ASP A 134 -0.64 6.80 5.25
CA ASP A 134 -2.05 6.77 4.87
C ASP A 134 -2.88 7.80 5.67
N ALA A 135 -2.64 7.90 6.98
CA ALA A 135 -3.29 8.93 7.80
C ALA A 135 -2.91 10.35 7.35
N LEU A 136 -1.63 10.59 7.04
CA LEU A 136 -1.17 11.88 6.52
C LEU A 136 -1.75 12.18 5.13
N ASP A 137 -1.83 11.18 4.26
CA ASP A 137 -2.42 11.27 2.93
C ASP A 137 -3.90 11.64 2.99
N SER A 138 -4.65 11.01 3.91
CA SER A 138 -6.05 11.33 4.15
C SER A 138 -6.25 12.78 4.59
N LEU A 139 -5.32 13.34 5.38
CA LEU A 139 -5.33 14.76 5.75
C LEU A 139 -4.98 15.67 4.56
N VAL A 140 -4.06 15.25 3.68
CA VAL A 140 -3.72 15.98 2.45
C VAL A 140 -4.92 16.08 1.51
N LYS A 141 -5.71 15.01 1.39
CA LYS A 141 -6.96 14.98 0.61
C LYS A 141 -8.04 15.92 1.17
N GLY A 142 -7.90 16.33 2.43
CA GLY A 142 -8.71 17.36 3.08
C GLY A 142 -9.74 16.83 4.07
N GLN A 143 -10.25 17.73 4.91
CA GLN A 143 -11.17 17.40 5.99
C GLN A 143 -12.45 16.68 5.52
N PRO A 144 -13.10 17.09 4.41
CA PRO A 144 -14.30 16.40 3.93
C PRO A 144 -14.05 14.92 3.58
N TYR A 145 -12.88 14.61 3.01
CA TYR A 145 -12.49 13.24 2.73
C TYR A 145 -12.24 12.47 4.03
N PHE A 146 -11.48 13.05 4.95
CA PHE A 146 -11.18 12.43 6.25
C PHE A 146 -12.44 12.10 7.05
N ASP A 147 -13.42 13.00 7.06
CA ASP A 147 -14.69 12.81 7.78
C ASP A 147 -15.54 11.68 7.17
N GLN A 148 -15.43 11.42 5.87
CA GLN A 148 -16.12 10.32 5.19
C GLN A 148 -15.58 8.94 5.55
N LEU A 149 -14.31 8.82 5.98
CA LEU A 149 -13.69 7.55 6.36
C LEU A 149 -14.29 6.94 7.62
N GLY A 150 -14.87 7.77 8.48
CA GLY A 150 -15.63 7.35 9.65
C GLY A 150 -14.79 6.72 10.77
N ILE A 151 -15.51 6.24 11.81
CA ILE A 151 -14.89 5.68 13.02
C ILE A 151 -14.05 4.42 12.74
N GLY A 152 -14.41 3.64 11.74
CA GLY A 152 -13.68 2.43 11.36
C GLY A 152 -12.24 2.72 10.99
N TYR A 153 -12.00 3.79 10.24
CA TYR A 153 -10.67 4.24 9.86
C TYR A 153 -9.86 4.72 11.08
N LEU A 154 -10.48 5.48 11.98
CA LEU A 154 -9.83 5.96 13.20
C LEU A 154 -9.38 4.82 14.12
N ILE A 155 -10.05 3.67 14.09
CA ILE A 155 -9.66 2.46 14.83
C ILE A 155 -8.59 1.68 14.04
N GLN A 156 -8.73 1.58 12.73
CA GLN A 156 -7.83 0.81 11.86
C GLN A 156 -6.38 1.27 11.97
N VAL A 157 -6.13 2.58 11.88
CA VAL A 157 -4.76 3.13 11.87
C VAL A 157 -3.99 2.76 13.15
N PRO A 158 -4.46 3.05 14.38
CA PRO A 158 -3.75 2.67 15.59
C PRO A 158 -3.66 1.16 15.79
N VAL A 159 -4.70 0.40 15.47
CA VAL A 159 -4.70 -1.06 15.57
C VAL A 159 -3.68 -1.66 14.61
N GLY A 160 -3.67 -1.23 13.34
CA GLY A 160 -2.71 -1.68 12.35
C GLY A 160 -1.27 -1.38 12.75
N LEU A 161 -1.01 -0.18 13.29
CA LEU A 161 0.30 0.22 13.77
C LEU A 161 0.76 -0.64 14.96
N VAL A 162 -0.11 -0.88 15.95
CA VAL A 162 0.19 -1.75 17.09
C VAL A 162 0.49 -3.19 16.64
N LEU A 163 -0.29 -3.73 15.71
CA LEU A 163 -0.07 -5.06 15.16
C LEU A 163 1.25 -5.14 14.36
N ALA A 164 1.57 -4.12 13.56
CA ALA A 164 2.85 -4.04 12.86
C ALA A 164 4.04 -3.99 13.83
N ILE A 165 3.97 -3.16 14.86
CA ILE A 165 5.00 -3.08 15.90
C ILE A 165 5.13 -4.46 16.61
N THR A 166 4.03 -5.09 16.98
CA THR A 166 4.04 -6.42 17.60
C THR A 166 4.70 -7.45 16.70
N ALA A 167 4.42 -7.41 15.38
CA ALA A 167 4.97 -8.33 14.40
C ALA A 167 6.50 -8.18 14.21
N ILE A 168 7.08 -7.02 14.52
CA ILE A 168 8.53 -6.83 14.55
C ILE A 168 9.18 -7.77 15.59
N PHE A 169 8.58 -7.88 16.77
CA PHE A 169 9.18 -8.61 17.91
C PHE A 169 8.77 -10.08 17.95
N VAL A 170 7.56 -10.40 17.55
CA VAL A 170 7.03 -11.78 17.56
C VAL A 170 7.53 -12.54 16.32
N ALA A 171 8.14 -13.71 16.53
CA ALA A 171 8.63 -14.59 15.46
C ALA A 171 7.72 -15.80 15.23
N ASP A 172 6.61 -15.92 15.98
CA ASP A 172 5.73 -17.08 15.90
C ASP A 172 5.00 -17.15 14.54
N ARG A 173 5.10 -18.31 13.91
CA ARG A 173 4.49 -18.57 12.60
C ARG A 173 2.98 -18.42 12.59
N ARG A 174 2.31 -18.85 13.67
CA ARG A 174 0.84 -18.82 13.75
C ARG A 174 0.33 -17.39 13.89
N PHE A 175 1.07 -16.57 14.63
CA PHE A 175 0.81 -15.13 14.73
C PHE A 175 0.87 -14.47 13.35
N HIS A 176 1.94 -14.68 12.58
CA HIS A 176 2.09 -14.08 11.25
C HIS A 176 1.05 -14.58 10.26
N LEU A 177 0.66 -15.86 10.33
CA LEU A 177 -0.41 -16.39 9.51
C LEU A 177 -1.76 -15.75 9.88
N GLY A 178 -2.08 -15.66 11.17
CA GLY A 178 -3.29 -14.99 11.63
C GLY A 178 -3.34 -13.51 11.23
N LEU A 179 -2.21 -12.81 11.35
CA LEU A 179 -2.09 -11.41 10.98
C LEU A 179 -2.35 -11.17 9.49
N VAL A 180 -1.73 -11.95 8.60
CA VAL A 180 -1.93 -11.77 7.15
C VAL A 180 -3.34 -12.15 6.72
N LEU A 181 -3.94 -13.17 7.33
CA LEU A 181 -5.34 -13.55 7.04
C LEU A 181 -6.32 -12.46 7.50
N ALA A 182 -6.12 -11.89 8.67
CA ALA A 182 -6.93 -10.78 9.18
C ALA A 182 -6.80 -9.55 8.28
N HIS A 183 -5.57 -9.21 7.86
CA HIS A 183 -5.32 -8.09 6.97
C HIS A 183 -5.95 -8.31 5.58
N LEU A 184 -5.80 -9.48 4.97
CA LEU A 184 -6.44 -9.83 3.71
C LEU A 184 -7.97 -9.80 3.82
N GLY A 185 -8.53 -10.32 4.91
CA GLY A 185 -9.97 -10.25 5.15
C GLY A 185 -10.48 -8.80 5.19
N TYR A 186 -9.72 -7.93 5.83
CA TYR A 186 -9.99 -6.51 5.88
C TYR A 186 -9.89 -5.83 4.49
N GLN A 187 -8.84 -6.13 3.73
CA GLN A 187 -8.68 -5.62 2.35
C GLN A 187 -9.82 -6.09 1.43
N LEU A 188 -10.20 -7.36 1.52
CA LEU A 188 -11.32 -7.89 0.72
C LEU A 188 -12.67 -7.27 1.11
N TRP A 189 -12.87 -6.98 2.39
CA TRP A 189 -14.04 -6.22 2.82
C TRP A 189 -14.06 -4.82 2.19
N TRP A 190 -12.95 -4.08 2.21
CA TRP A 190 -12.86 -2.79 1.52
C TRP A 190 -13.09 -2.91 0.01
N VAL A 191 -12.46 -3.90 -0.64
CA VAL A 191 -12.70 -4.16 -2.07
C VAL A 191 -14.18 -4.39 -2.36
N SER A 192 -14.89 -5.16 -1.52
CA SER A 192 -16.32 -5.40 -1.70
C SER A 192 -17.17 -4.13 -1.62
N LEU A 193 -16.79 -3.18 -0.77
CA LEU A 193 -17.47 -1.88 -0.68
C LEU A 193 -17.21 -0.98 -1.89
N LEU A 194 -16.03 -1.11 -2.51
CA LEU A 194 -15.66 -0.31 -3.68
C LEU A 194 -16.33 -0.77 -4.98
N PHE A 195 -16.80 -2.03 -5.07
CA PHE A 195 -17.38 -2.56 -6.30
C PHE A 195 -18.59 -1.75 -6.80
N ASP A 196 -19.42 -1.29 -5.88
CA ASP A 196 -20.65 -0.55 -6.19
C ASP A 196 -20.47 0.98 -6.06
N THR A 197 -19.28 1.44 -5.68
CA THR A 197 -19.01 2.87 -5.51
C THR A 197 -18.54 3.47 -6.83
N PRO A 198 -19.29 4.41 -7.45
CA PRO A 198 -18.86 5.04 -8.69
C PRO A 198 -17.59 5.88 -8.44
N ALA A 199 -16.60 5.75 -9.33
CA ALA A 199 -15.34 6.51 -9.27
C ALA A 199 -15.55 8.03 -9.48
N ILE A 200 -16.72 8.42 -9.99
CA ILE A 200 -17.12 9.81 -10.22
C ILE A 200 -18.48 9.99 -9.53
N PRO A 201 -18.63 10.94 -8.57
CA PRO A 201 -19.95 11.29 -8.08
C PRO A 201 -20.81 11.70 -9.28
N THR A 202 -21.93 11.03 -9.49
CA THR A 202 -22.94 11.48 -10.44
C THR A 202 -23.39 12.86 -9.95
N ILE A 203 -23.01 13.91 -10.68
CA ILE A 203 -23.60 15.23 -10.50
C ILE A 203 -25.04 15.05 -10.98
N VAL A 204 -25.95 14.80 -10.03
CA VAL A 204 -27.38 14.88 -10.28
C VAL A 204 -27.66 16.38 -10.42
N GLY A 205 -27.87 16.80 -11.66
CA GLY A 205 -28.26 18.16 -12.02
C GLY A 205 -29.68 18.53 -11.54
#